data_dcba9ed8de6ef442a3fc342ed784d8a3
#
_entry.id   dcba9ed8de6ef442a3fc342ed784d8a3
#
_cell.length_a   1.000
_cell.length_b   1.000
_cell.length_c   1.000
_cell.angle_alpha   90.00
_cell.angle_beta   90.00
_cell.angle_gamma   90.00
#
_symmetry.space_group_name_H-M   'P 1'
#
loop_
_entity.id
_entity.type
_entity.pdbx_description
1 polymer ?
#
loop_
_entity_poly.entity_id
_entity_poly.type
_entity_poly.pdbx_seq_one_letter_code
_entity_poly.pdbx_strand_id
1 'polypeptide(L)'
;MEAANIEQGRRLALLYCARCHAIDKVSPSPLRIAPPFRSLHKRYPVETLEEALAEGIMTGHPSMPQFQFEPDQINDFIAFLKTLE
;
A
#
# COMPACT_ATOMS: atom_id res chain seq x y z
N MET A 1 14.07 19.14 0.65
CA MET A 1 13.04 18.07 0.55
C MET A 1 13.45 16.91 1.46
N GLU A 2 12.58 16.49 2.32
CA GLU A 2 12.87 15.39 3.22
C GLU A 2 12.79 14.06 2.48
N ALA A 3 13.67 13.13 2.87
CA ALA A 3 13.62 11.78 2.37
C ALA A 3 12.36 11.09 2.90
N ALA A 4 11.80 10.17 2.11
CA ALA A 4 10.66 9.40 2.54
C ALA A 4 11.03 8.51 3.73
N ASN A 5 10.08 8.38 4.66
CA ASN A 5 10.26 7.53 5.85
C ASN A 5 9.64 6.16 5.59
N ILE A 6 10.48 5.20 5.22
CA ILE A 6 10.04 3.84 4.90
C ILE A 6 9.38 3.17 6.10
N GLU A 7 9.89 3.39 7.31
CA GLU A 7 9.30 2.79 8.51
C GLU A 7 7.90 3.33 8.77
N GLN A 8 7.67 4.61 8.52
CA GLN A 8 6.32 5.18 8.63
C GLN A 8 5.39 4.55 7.58
N GLY A 9 5.89 4.34 6.36
CA GLY A 9 5.13 3.66 5.32
C GLY A 9 4.73 2.25 5.75
N ARG A 10 5.63 1.53 6.37
CA ARG A 10 5.36 0.19 6.90
C ARG A 10 4.27 0.22 7.98
N ARG A 11 4.33 1.21 8.87
CA ARG A 11 3.31 1.37 9.92
C ARG A 11 1.93 1.65 9.34
N LEU A 12 1.86 2.47 8.30
CA LEU A 12 0.61 2.75 7.61
C LEU A 12 0.04 1.47 6.99
N ALA A 13 0.89 0.65 6.38
CA ALA A 13 0.49 -0.63 5.83
C ALA A 13 -0.03 -1.57 6.92
N LEU A 14 0.65 -1.62 8.07
CA LEU A 14 0.21 -2.43 9.21
C LEU A 14 -1.15 -2.00 9.73
N LEU A 15 -1.37 -0.69 9.85
CA LEU A 15 -2.61 -0.17 10.42
C LEU A 15 -3.81 -0.32 9.50
N TYR A 16 -3.62 -0.13 8.19
CA TYR A 16 -4.75 -0.01 7.27
C TYR A 16 -4.88 -1.15 6.27
N CYS A 17 -3.84 -1.93 6.04
CA CYS A 17 -3.80 -2.88 4.91
C CYS A 17 -3.53 -4.31 5.33
N ALA A 18 -2.79 -4.53 6.41
CA ALA A 18 -2.29 -5.86 6.79
C ALA A 18 -3.40 -6.83 7.20
N ARG A 19 -4.59 -6.34 7.48
CA ARG A 19 -5.73 -7.20 7.80
C ARG A 19 -6.08 -8.11 6.63
N CYS A 20 -5.89 -7.64 5.41
CA CYS A 20 -6.27 -8.37 4.21
C CYS A 20 -5.08 -8.68 3.31
N HIS A 21 -4.10 -7.79 3.24
CA HIS A 21 -2.94 -7.91 2.34
C HIS A 21 -1.69 -8.34 3.11
N ALA A 22 -0.91 -9.24 2.51
CA ALA A 22 0.45 -9.48 2.99
C ALA A 22 1.28 -8.24 2.71
N ILE A 23 1.99 -7.75 3.71
CA ILE A 23 2.81 -6.55 3.59
C ILE A 23 4.31 -6.84 3.70
N ASP A 24 4.70 -8.12 3.62
CA ASP A 24 6.08 -8.54 3.65
C ASP A 24 6.45 -9.29 2.36
N LYS A 25 7.66 -9.85 2.32
CA LYS A 25 8.20 -10.48 1.11
C LYS A 25 7.84 -11.94 0.97
N VAL A 26 7.28 -12.59 1.99
CA VAL A 26 7.15 -14.05 2.00
C VAL A 26 5.79 -14.59 2.39
N SER A 27 5.00 -13.86 3.19
CA SER A 27 3.75 -14.37 3.73
C SER A 27 2.63 -14.37 2.70
N PRO A 28 1.67 -15.30 2.80
CA PRO A 28 0.44 -15.18 2.02
C PRO A 28 -0.45 -14.08 2.60
N SER A 29 -1.30 -13.51 1.76
CA SER A 29 -2.28 -12.52 2.24
C SER A 29 -3.30 -13.19 3.14
N PRO A 30 -3.66 -12.55 4.27
CA PRO A 30 -4.74 -13.07 5.13
C PRO A 30 -6.05 -13.23 4.37
N LEU A 31 -6.40 -12.25 3.52
CA LEU A 31 -7.52 -12.40 2.61
C LEU A 31 -6.97 -12.91 1.28
N ARG A 32 -7.40 -14.10 0.89
CA ARG A 32 -6.84 -14.82 -0.25
C ARG A 32 -6.88 -14.05 -1.56
N ILE A 33 -7.94 -13.28 -1.80
CA ILE A 33 -8.10 -12.52 -3.04
C ILE A 33 -7.38 -11.17 -3.02
N ALA A 34 -6.90 -10.71 -1.85
CA ALA A 34 -6.15 -9.47 -1.75
C ALA A 34 -4.70 -9.73 -2.20
N PRO A 35 -4.20 -9.04 -3.23
CA PRO A 35 -2.84 -9.31 -3.71
C PRO A 35 -1.80 -8.92 -2.66
N PRO A 36 -0.75 -9.75 -2.48
CA PRO A 36 0.36 -9.36 -1.62
C PRO A 36 1.03 -8.11 -2.17
N PHE A 37 1.44 -7.21 -1.29
CA PHE A 37 2.05 -5.95 -1.74
C PHE A 37 3.31 -6.14 -2.57
N ARG A 38 4.09 -7.21 -2.29
CA ARG A 38 5.31 -7.51 -3.06
C ARG A 38 5.04 -7.78 -4.54
N SER A 39 3.80 -8.10 -4.91
CA SER A 39 3.44 -8.40 -6.30
C SER A 39 2.77 -7.24 -7.02
N LEU A 40 2.51 -6.13 -6.35
CA LEU A 40 1.80 -5.00 -6.97
C LEU A 40 2.58 -4.41 -8.15
N HIS A 41 3.91 -4.31 -8.04
CA HIS A 41 4.74 -3.76 -9.11
C HIS A 41 4.68 -4.57 -10.40
N LYS A 42 4.25 -5.82 -10.32
CA LYS A 42 4.09 -6.69 -11.50
C LYS A 42 2.81 -6.39 -12.25
N ARG A 43 1.86 -5.70 -11.61
CA ARG A 43 0.57 -5.35 -12.20
C ARG A 43 0.60 -3.94 -12.79
N TYR A 44 1.31 -3.03 -12.12
CA TYR A 44 1.42 -1.64 -12.52
C TYR A 44 2.52 -0.98 -11.67
N PRO A 45 3.09 0.15 -12.14
CA PRO A 45 4.04 0.89 -11.30
C PRO A 45 3.36 1.36 -10.02
N VAL A 46 3.98 1.14 -8.86
CA VAL A 46 3.34 1.50 -7.58
C VAL A 46 3.12 3.00 -7.44
N GLU A 47 3.88 3.81 -8.15
CA GLU A 47 3.70 5.27 -8.16
C GLU A 47 2.32 5.68 -8.63
N THR A 48 1.64 4.85 -9.43
CA THR A 48 0.29 5.16 -9.89
C THR A 48 -0.73 5.16 -8.76
N LEU A 49 -0.38 4.61 -7.60
CA LEU A 49 -1.25 4.66 -6.42
C LEU A 49 -1.28 6.03 -5.75
N GLU A 50 -0.32 6.91 -6.06
CA GLU A 50 -0.27 8.22 -5.41
C GLU A 50 -1.57 8.99 -5.55
N GLU A 51 -2.07 9.08 -6.76
CA GLU A 51 -3.30 9.81 -7.04
C GLU A 51 -4.51 9.16 -6.37
N ALA A 52 -4.61 7.85 -6.45
CA ALA A 52 -5.71 7.13 -5.82
C ALA A 52 -5.72 7.33 -4.31
N LEU A 53 -4.55 7.30 -3.68
CA LEU A 53 -4.45 7.50 -2.23
C LEU A 53 -4.74 8.93 -1.81
N ALA A 54 -4.43 9.91 -2.66
CA ALA A 54 -4.70 11.32 -2.39
C ALA A 54 -6.19 11.64 -2.50
N GLU A 55 -6.88 11.01 -3.44
CA GLU A 55 -8.29 11.25 -3.71
C GLU A 55 -9.23 10.38 -2.89
N GLY A 56 -8.72 9.32 -2.29
CA GLY A 56 -9.52 8.31 -1.63
C GLY A 56 -9.62 7.09 -2.51
N ILE A 57 -8.90 6.03 -2.13
CA ILE A 57 -8.83 4.84 -2.95
C ILE A 57 -10.18 4.14 -3.01
N MET A 58 -10.65 3.90 -4.21
CA MET A 58 -11.87 3.13 -4.46
C MET A 58 -11.52 1.92 -5.30
N THR A 59 -12.00 0.78 -4.88
CA THR A 59 -11.76 -0.47 -5.61
C THR A 59 -13.09 -1.07 -6.02
N GLY A 60 -13.06 -1.97 -7.00
CA GLY A 60 -14.23 -2.73 -7.38
C GLY A 60 -14.59 -3.81 -6.37
N HIS A 61 -13.81 -3.98 -5.30
CA HIS A 61 -14.01 -5.04 -4.34
C HIS A 61 -14.69 -4.53 -3.07
N PRO A 62 -15.90 -5.01 -2.75
CA PRO A 62 -16.67 -4.48 -1.62
C PRO A 62 -16.01 -4.62 -0.26
N SER A 63 -15.11 -5.60 -0.12
CA SER A 63 -14.45 -5.86 1.16
C SER A 63 -13.32 -4.90 1.47
N MET A 64 -12.83 -4.17 0.48
CA MET A 64 -11.74 -3.23 0.70
C MET A 64 -12.30 -1.86 1.08
N PRO A 65 -12.02 -1.38 2.31
CA PRO A 65 -12.55 -0.08 2.72
C PRO A 65 -11.89 1.05 1.96
N GLN A 66 -12.65 2.12 1.77
CA GLN A 66 -12.13 3.35 1.19
C GLN A 66 -11.33 4.10 2.25
N PHE A 67 -10.15 4.60 1.90
CA PHE A 67 -9.38 5.47 2.78
C PHE A 67 -8.53 6.43 1.95
N GLN A 68 -8.08 7.51 2.59
CA GLN A 68 -7.38 8.60 1.95
C GLN A 68 -6.17 8.96 2.81
N PHE A 69 -5.03 9.21 2.17
CA PHE A 69 -3.80 9.57 2.86
C PHE A 69 -3.41 11.02 2.58
N GLU A 70 -2.74 11.64 3.54
CA GLU A 70 -2.09 12.92 3.36
C GLU A 70 -0.83 12.77 2.49
N PRO A 71 -0.34 13.84 1.85
CA PRO A 71 0.82 13.74 0.95
C PRO A 71 2.05 13.10 1.57
N ASP A 72 2.37 13.43 2.82
CA ASP A 72 3.52 12.84 3.51
C ASP A 72 3.37 11.35 3.69
N GLN A 73 2.16 10.92 4.04
CA GLN A 73 1.83 9.52 4.22
C GLN A 73 1.95 8.75 2.91
N ILE A 74 1.49 9.36 1.80
CA ILE A 74 1.57 8.75 0.47
C ILE A 74 3.03 8.54 0.09
N ASN A 75 3.86 9.55 0.29
CA ASN A 75 5.28 9.48 -0.04
C ASN A 75 5.96 8.34 0.72
N ASP A 76 5.70 8.25 2.01
CA ASP A 76 6.27 7.21 2.87
C ASP A 76 5.75 5.83 2.50
N PHE A 77 4.46 5.72 2.21
CA PHE A 77 3.83 4.45 1.85
C PHE A 77 4.37 3.92 0.52
N ILE A 78 4.48 4.78 -0.49
CA ILE A 78 5.04 4.37 -1.79
C ILE A 78 6.50 3.94 -1.65
N ALA A 79 7.29 4.65 -0.85
CA ALA A 79 8.67 4.27 -0.59
C ALA A 79 8.75 2.88 0.06
N PHE A 80 7.86 2.60 1.00
CA PHE A 80 7.79 1.27 1.61
C PHE A 80 7.44 0.20 0.57
N LEU A 81 6.44 0.44 -0.27
CA LEU A 81 6.04 -0.53 -1.30
C LEU A 81 7.21 -0.88 -2.22
N LYS A 82 8.04 0.10 -2.56
CA LYS A 82 9.20 -0.13 -3.42
C LYS A 82 10.23 -1.07 -2.77
N THR A 83 10.29 -1.11 -1.45
CA THR A 83 11.21 -2.03 -0.77
C THR A 83 10.80 -3.50 -0.93
N LEU A 84 9.55 -3.75 -1.33
CA LEU A 84 9.03 -5.11 -1.49
C LEU A 84 9.19 -5.64 -2.92
N GLU A 85 9.66 -4.81 -3.83
CA GLU A 85 9.88 -5.17 -5.24
C GLU A 85 11.06 -6.11 -5.44
#